data_1471177ba3aa9f4972a6096b7af30b9d
#
_entry.id   1471177ba3aa9f4972a6096b7af30b9d
#
_cell.length_a   1.000
_cell.length_b   1.000
_cell.length_c   1.000
_cell.angle_alpha   90.00
_cell.angle_beta   90.00
_cell.angle_gamma   90.00
#
_symmetry.space_group_name_H-M   'P 1'
#
loop_
_entity.id
_entity.type
_entity.pdbx_description
1 polymer ?
#
loop_
_entity_poly.entity_id
_entity_poly.type
_entity_poly.pdbx_seq_one_letter_code
_entity_poly.pdbx_strand_id
1 'polypeptide(L)'
;MIQSIEKAPEKRLRLEYLDGLRGLAALYVVLVHVEPSIGDKLPTWLQLFIKTLRYGGVSVVIFIVLSGYVLMASVVRSPNGYVGGGLLGYIKRRSRRILPPYYAALFFCVLLALTIFMLEKFTSFQWNEIAGQGPFFPYFSFSDFCYHLLVIHNLSSETYMSINPPLWTVATEWQLYFFFPLFLLPIWRRFGLTSVVIAGFLIGIAPLYLLNGLFESASPWFLGLFTLGMAAADIGLSEKPKLIAIRNSLPWGVLTITFTGLAFLTEWRQLGLHIWISESFFGLAAACLFIYCTKFAIADKKLPSILRIFQHPWAIAIGVFSYSLYLTHGPVLVLVRYFLFSLQLSPVIFAVTSYTLGLATSLVIAYLFYLVFERPFMSGFLKKRKLKDAIG
;
A
#
# COMPACT_ATOMS: atom_id res chain seq x y z
N MET A 1 -3.01 18.80 -52.95
CA MET A 1 -2.96 19.30 -51.56
C MET A 1 -3.68 18.32 -50.66
N ILE A 2 -2.95 17.42 -50.03
CA ILE A 2 -3.50 16.47 -49.04
C ILE A 2 -3.32 17.16 -47.70
N GLN A 3 -4.40 17.70 -47.12
CA GLN A 3 -4.41 18.20 -45.74
C GLN A 3 -4.17 17.01 -44.80
N SER A 4 -3.01 17.00 -44.15
CA SER A 4 -2.74 16.14 -43.01
C SER A 4 -3.71 16.54 -41.89
N ILE A 5 -4.70 15.69 -41.63
CA ILE A 5 -5.57 15.79 -40.48
C ILE A 5 -4.68 15.55 -39.25
N GLU A 6 -4.28 16.63 -38.59
CA GLU A 6 -3.58 16.60 -37.34
C GLU A 6 -4.54 15.96 -36.30
N LYS A 7 -4.29 14.68 -35.96
CA LYS A 7 -5.05 14.00 -34.90
C LYS A 7 -4.87 14.78 -33.61
N ALA A 8 -5.95 15.35 -33.11
CA ALA A 8 -5.98 15.95 -31.79
C ALA A 8 -5.33 15.00 -30.75
N PRO A 9 -4.52 15.50 -29.81
CA PRO A 9 -3.83 14.66 -28.85
C PRO A 9 -4.87 13.85 -28.04
N GLU A 10 -4.82 12.54 -28.18
CA GLU A 10 -5.67 11.62 -27.41
C GLU A 10 -5.59 11.95 -25.92
N LYS A 11 -6.72 12.38 -25.34
CA LYS A 11 -6.82 12.72 -23.92
C LYS A 11 -6.43 11.49 -23.10
N ARG A 12 -5.23 11.47 -22.54
CA ARG A 12 -4.75 10.33 -21.73
C ARG A 12 -5.77 10.04 -20.62
N LEU A 13 -6.36 8.85 -20.67
CA LEU A 13 -7.29 8.39 -19.63
C LEU A 13 -6.61 8.46 -18.25
N ARG A 14 -7.07 9.37 -17.40
CA ARG A 14 -6.59 9.55 -16.03
C ARG A 14 -7.50 8.81 -15.06
N LEU A 15 -6.94 7.89 -14.32
CA LEU A 15 -7.67 7.06 -13.34
C LEU A 15 -7.52 7.67 -11.94
N GLU A 16 -8.09 8.85 -11.72
CA GLU A 16 -7.95 9.62 -10.46
C GLU A 16 -8.43 8.86 -9.23
N TYR A 17 -9.41 7.98 -9.40
CA TYR A 17 -9.94 7.15 -8.33
C TYR A 17 -8.87 6.25 -7.69
N LEU A 18 -7.82 5.85 -8.43
CA LEU A 18 -6.71 5.05 -7.89
C LEU A 18 -5.87 5.86 -6.89
N ASP A 19 -5.65 7.14 -7.16
CA ASP A 19 -4.92 8.02 -6.25
C ASP A 19 -5.75 8.28 -4.99
N GLY A 20 -7.05 8.57 -5.13
CA GLY A 20 -7.94 8.74 -3.98
C GLY A 20 -8.08 7.49 -3.13
N LEU A 21 -8.22 6.32 -3.75
CA LEU A 21 -8.28 5.05 -3.03
C LEU A 21 -6.97 4.78 -2.26
N ARG A 22 -5.81 5.06 -2.87
CA ARG A 22 -4.51 4.97 -2.20
C ARG A 22 -4.44 5.90 -0.99
N GLY A 23 -4.95 7.13 -1.13
CA GLY A 23 -5.01 8.10 -0.05
C GLY A 23 -5.86 7.63 1.12
N LEU A 24 -7.05 7.12 0.85
CA LEU A 24 -7.96 6.58 1.86
C LEU A 24 -7.42 5.32 2.54
N ALA A 25 -6.80 4.42 1.77
CA ALA A 25 -6.16 3.25 2.34
C ALA A 25 -4.99 3.62 3.28
N ALA A 26 -4.15 4.59 2.90
CA ALA A 26 -3.08 5.07 3.77
C ALA A 26 -3.62 5.75 5.04
N LEU A 27 -4.68 6.56 4.91
CA LEU A 27 -5.35 7.19 6.04
C LEU A 27 -5.90 6.15 7.02
N TYR A 28 -6.54 5.11 6.48
CA TYR A 28 -7.07 4.02 7.31
C TYR A 28 -5.97 3.26 8.05
N VAL A 29 -4.80 3.02 7.42
CA VAL A 29 -3.62 2.44 8.08
C VAL A 29 -3.19 3.28 9.28
N VAL A 30 -3.11 4.61 9.13
CA VAL A 30 -2.76 5.50 10.25
C VAL A 30 -3.76 5.35 11.39
N LEU A 31 -5.07 5.40 11.09
CA LEU A 31 -6.12 5.27 12.09
C LEU A 31 -6.07 3.93 12.85
N VAL A 32 -5.78 2.84 12.15
CA VAL A 32 -5.59 1.51 12.76
C VAL A 32 -4.43 1.52 13.78
N HIS A 33 -3.32 2.15 13.43
CA HIS A 33 -2.12 2.17 14.27
C HIS A 33 -2.13 3.20 15.41
N VAL A 34 -3.14 4.09 15.46
CA VAL A 34 -3.36 4.98 16.63
C VAL A 34 -3.73 4.19 17.87
N GLU A 35 -4.35 3.02 17.75
CA GLU A 35 -5.01 2.19 18.77
C GLU A 35 -4.56 2.52 20.22
N PRO A 36 -5.41 3.20 21.01
CA PRO A 36 -5.10 3.47 22.41
C PRO A 36 -5.26 2.20 23.24
N SER A 37 -4.22 1.71 23.88
CA SER A 37 -4.20 0.50 24.73
C SER A 37 -5.02 0.63 26.02
N ILE A 38 -6.19 1.29 25.97
CA ILE A 38 -7.03 1.60 27.14
C ILE A 38 -8.43 0.95 27.04
N GLY A 39 -8.57 -0.02 26.14
CA GLY A 39 -9.81 -0.65 25.66
C GLY A 39 -11.00 -0.69 26.62
N ASP A 40 -10.87 -1.33 27.77
CA ASP A 40 -12.00 -1.58 28.68
C ASP A 40 -12.48 -0.36 29.48
N LYS A 41 -11.69 0.73 29.51
CA LYS A 41 -12.03 1.98 30.20
C LYS A 41 -12.73 3.00 29.31
N LEU A 42 -13.01 2.66 28.07
CA LEU A 42 -13.63 3.56 27.09
C LEU A 42 -15.14 3.37 27.03
N PRO A 43 -15.94 4.42 26.75
CA PRO A 43 -17.37 4.29 26.54
C PRO A 43 -17.68 3.45 25.29
N THR A 44 -18.83 2.78 25.31
CA THR A 44 -19.25 1.79 24.29
C THR A 44 -19.17 2.33 22.85
N TRP A 45 -19.56 3.59 22.62
CA TRP A 45 -19.52 4.18 21.29
C TRP A 45 -18.09 4.28 20.74
N LEU A 46 -17.10 4.59 21.61
CA LEU A 46 -15.70 4.70 21.20
C LEU A 46 -15.08 3.31 21.00
N GLN A 47 -15.44 2.34 21.84
CA GLN A 47 -15.06 0.93 21.62
C GLN A 47 -15.60 0.40 20.28
N LEU A 48 -16.86 0.70 19.93
CA LEU A 48 -17.43 0.32 18.64
C LEU A 48 -16.70 0.97 17.47
N PHE A 49 -16.35 2.25 17.59
CA PHE A 49 -15.53 2.94 16.57
C PHE A 49 -14.17 2.25 16.39
N ILE A 50 -13.43 1.99 17.48
CA ILE A 50 -12.14 1.30 17.45
C ILE A 50 -12.27 -0.10 16.83
N LYS A 51 -13.32 -0.83 17.14
CA LYS A 51 -13.58 -2.14 16.53
C LYS A 51 -13.72 -2.10 15.00
N THR A 52 -14.17 -0.99 14.43
CA THR A 52 -14.21 -0.84 12.95
C THR A 52 -12.83 -0.68 12.33
N LEU A 53 -11.83 -0.29 13.13
CA LEU A 53 -10.45 -0.08 12.66
C LEU A 53 -9.56 -1.35 12.71
N ARG A 54 -10.11 -2.49 13.19
CA ARG A 54 -9.34 -3.76 13.31
C ARG A 54 -8.87 -4.37 11.97
N TYR A 55 -9.43 -3.90 10.86
CA TYR A 55 -9.22 -4.48 9.53
C TYR A 55 -8.07 -3.80 8.75
N GLY A 56 -6.99 -3.43 9.43
CA GLY A 56 -5.83 -2.75 8.81
C GLY A 56 -5.21 -3.51 7.63
N GLY A 57 -5.23 -4.85 7.68
CA GLY A 57 -4.77 -5.73 6.61
C GLY A 57 -5.46 -5.47 5.26
N VAL A 58 -6.73 -5.04 5.27
CA VAL A 58 -7.47 -4.71 4.02
C VAL A 58 -6.78 -3.60 3.23
N SER A 59 -6.22 -2.59 3.91
CA SER A 59 -5.47 -1.53 3.22
C SER A 59 -4.21 -2.06 2.55
N VAL A 60 -3.52 -2.99 3.19
CA VAL A 60 -2.33 -3.64 2.60
C VAL A 60 -2.73 -4.44 1.37
N VAL A 61 -3.80 -5.24 1.46
CA VAL A 61 -4.36 -5.97 0.29
C VAL A 61 -4.67 -5.01 -0.86
N ILE A 62 -5.33 -3.87 -0.58
CA ILE A 62 -5.63 -2.85 -1.59
C ILE A 62 -4.34 -2.33 -2.23
N PHE A 63 -3.29 -2.03 -1.46
CA PHE A 63 -2.00 -1.57 -2.00
C PHE A 63 -1.34 -2.61 -2.91
N ILE A 64 -1.36 -3.88 -2.53
CA ILE A 64 -0.77 -4.96 -3.33
C ILE A 64 -1.54 -5.15 -4.65
N VAL A 65 -2.88 -5.24 -4.60
CA VAL A 65 -3.71 -5.34 -5.82
C VAL A 65 -3.54 -4.12 -6.71
N LEU A 66 -3.47 -2.92 -6.11
CA LEU A 66 -3.26 -1.66 -6.83
C LEU A 66 -1.87 -1.61 -7.49
N SER A 67 -0.84 -2.14 -6.85
CA SER A 67 0.51 -2.23 -7.42
C SER A 67 0.52 -3.13 -8.66
N GLY A 68 -0.13 -4.30 -8.58
CA GLY A 68 -0.33 -5.18 -9.73
C GLY A 68 -1.11 -4.49 -10.87
N TYR A 69 -2.19 -3.78 -10.52
CA TYR A 69 -3.01 -3.02 -11.47
C TYR A 69 -2.19 -1.95 -12.20
N VAL A 70 -1.49 -1.08 -11.48
CA VAL A 70 -0.75 0.05 -12.06
C VAL A 70 0.40 -0.43 -12.94
N LEU A 71 1.09 -1.49 -12.55
CA LEU A 71 2.16 -2.06 -13.37
C LEU A 71 1.62 -2.68 -14.65
N MET A 72 0.59 -3.50 -14.54
CA MET A 72 -0.03 -4.14 -15.69
C MET A 72 -0.72 -3.12 -16.61
N ALA A 73 -1.33 -2.07 -16.08
CA ALA A 73 -1.92 -0.98 -16.87
C ALA A 73 -0.89 -0.31 -17.79
N SER A 74 0.38 -0.21 -17.36
CA SER A 74 1.46 0.32 -18.20
C SER A 74 1.84 -0.63 -19.35
N VAL A 75 1.69 -1.94 -19.13
CA VAL A 75 1.97 -3.00 -20.13
C VAL A 75 0.83 -3.11 -21.14
N VAL A 76 -0.42 -3.14 -20.66
CA VAL A 76 -1.63 -3.23 -21.52
C VAL A 76 -1.73 -2.04 -22.47
N ARG A 77 -1.33 -0.85 -22.02
CA ARG A 77 -1.30 0.38 -22.85
C ARG A 77 -0.05 0.51 -23.71
N SER A 78 0.91 -0.40 -23.58
CA SER A 78 2.11 -0.41 -24.42
C SER A 78 1.83 -1.12 -25.75
N PRO A 79 2.20 -0.55 -26.91
CA PRO A 79 1.97 -1.20 -28.20
C PRO A 79 2.53 -2.62 -28.29
N ASN A 80 3.64 -2.87 -27.61
CA ASN A 80 4.35 -4.14 -27.66
C ASN A 80 4.03 -5.09 -26.48
N GLY A 81 3.18 -4.68 -25.52
CA GLY A 81 2.88 -5.47 -24.33
C GLY A 81 4.11 -5.74 -23.43
N TYR A 82 5.08 -4.84 -23.43
CA TYR A 82 6.29 -4.88 -22.59
C TYR A 82 6.37 -3.70 -21.63
N VAL A 83 7.17 -3.89 -20.57
CA VAL A 83 7.54 -2.77 -19.70
C VAL A 83 8.41 -1.78 -20.47
N GLY A 84 8.02 -0.51 -20.47
CA GLY A 84 8.76 0.54 -21.20
C GLY A 84 10.23 0.63 -20.76
N GLY A 85 11.15 0.73 -21.72
CA GLY A 85 12.60 0.82 -21.46
C GLY A 85 13.26 -0.48 -21.01
N GLY A 86 12.60 -1.64 -21.21
CA GLY A 86 13.12 -2.97 -20.87
C GLY A 86 13.24 -3.20 -19.36
N LEU A 87 13.82 -4.35 -18.99
CA LEU A 87 13.95 -4.79 -17.59
C LEU A 87 14.77 -3.79 -16.73
N LEU A 88 15.95 -3.39 -17.21
CA LEU A 88 16.82 -2.47 -16.46
C LEU A 88 16.17 -1.09 -16.30
N GLY A 89 15.53 -0.57 -17.33
CA GLY A 89 14.80 0.69 -17.27
C GLY A 89 13.61 0.62 -16.29
N TYR A 90 12.92 -0.52 -16.24
CA TYR A 90 11.84 -0.77 -15.30
C TYR A 90 12.37 -0.79 -13.86
N ILE A 91 13.39 -1.62 -13.55
CA ILE A 91 13.98 -1.72 -12.21
C ILE A 91 14.49 -0.35 -11.75
N LYS A 92 15.24 0.38 -12.60
CA LYS A 92 15.74 1.72 -12.27
C LYS A 92 14.63 2.70 -11.88
N ARG A 93 13.48 2.67 -12.57
CA ARG A 93 12.34 3.54 -12.23
C ARG A 93 11.71 3.15 -10.88
N ARG A 94 11.60 1.84 -10.59
CA ARG A 94 11.01 1.34 -9.32
C ARG A 94 11.95 1.60 -8.15
N SER A 95 13.25 1.28 -8.29
CA SER A 95 14.26 1.58 -7.28
C SER A 95 14.27 3.07 -6.92
N ARG A 96 14.27 3.94 -7.92
CA ARG A 96 14.25 5.39 -7.69
C ARG A 96 13.00 5.87 -6.95
N ARG A 97 11.86 5.23 -7.16
CA ARG A 97 10.61 5.59 -6.50
C ARG A 97 10.52 5.09 -5.07
N ILE A 98 11.02 3.89 -4.80
CA ILE A 98 10.81 3.17 -3.53
C ILE A 98 11.99 3.38 -2.57
N LEU A 99 13.23 3.13 -3.03
CA LEU A 99 14.37 3.01 -2.14
C LEU A 99 14.78 4.33 -1.46
N PRO A 100 14.84 5.50 -2.14
CA PRO A 100 15.28 6.72 -1.47
C PRO A 100 14.38 7.14 -0.29
N PRO A 101 13.04 7.21 -0.43
CA PRO A 101 12.19 7.50 0.74
C PRO A 101 12.19 6.37 1.76
N TYR A 102 12.31 5.10 1.35
CA TYR A 102 12.43 3.97 2.28
C TYR A 102 13.66 4.13 3.18
N TYR A 103 14.85 4.35 2.60
CA TYR A 103 16.07 4.55 3.38
C TYR A 103 16.02 5.81 4.22
N ALA A 104 15.43 6.89 3.74
CA ALA A 104 15.25 8.09 4.54
C ALA A 104 14.38 7.81 5.78
N ALA A 105 13.30 7.03 5.66
CA ALA A 105 12.47 6.63 6.79
C ALA A 105 13.20 5.67 7.74
N LEU A 106 13.97 4.72 7.22
CA LEU A 106 14.80 3.82 8.03
C LEU A 106 15.82 4.62 8.85
N PHE A 107 16.57 5.53 8.21
CA PHE A 107 17.54 6.37 8.90
C PHE A 107 16.90 7.34 9.90
N PHE A 108 15.69 7.82 9.62
CA PHE A 108 14.90 8.59 10.59
C PHE A 108 14.61 7.77 11.85
N CYS A 109 14.19 6.50 11.68
CA CYS A 109 13.96 5.60 12.83
C CYS A 109 15.25 5.29 13.60
N VAL A 110 16.36 5.06 12.91
CA VAL A 110 17.68 4.83 13.54
C VAL A 110 18.12 6.06 14.33
N LEU A 111 17.99 7.26 13.75
CA LEU A 111 18.32 8.51 14.43
C LEU A 111 17.47 8.72 15.69
N LEU A 112 16.18 8.43 15.61
CA LEU A 112 15.28 8.49 16.75
C LEU A 112 15.68 7.50 17.85
N ALA A 113 16.00 6.25 17.48
CA ALA A 113 16.48 5.24 18.42
C ALA A 113 17.80 5.63 19.09
N LEU A 114 18.75 6.18 18.33
CA LEU A 114 19.99 6.74 18.88
C LEU A 114 19.73 7.91 19.84
N THR A 115 18.77 8.76 19.51
CA THR A 115 18.38 9.89 20.39
C THR A 115 17.82 9.36 21.71
N ILE A 116 16.94 8.37 21.68
CA ILE A 116 16.38 7.71 22.87
C ILE A 116 17.52 7.10 23.71
N PHE A 117 18.40 6.33 23.08
CA PHE A 117 19.55 5.73 23.74
C PHE A 117 20.48 6.76 24.42
N MET A 118 20.75 7.88 23.74
CA MET A 118 21.57 8.96 24.32
C MET A 118 20.87 9.63 25.50
N LEU A 119 19.56 9.87 25.40
CA LEU A 119 18.80 10.42 26.51
C LEU A 119 18.82 9.51 27.75
N GLU A 120 18.63 8.20 27.56
CA GLU A 120 18.70 7.22 28.66
C GLU A 120 20.08 7.12 29.29
N LYS A 121 21.12 7.22 28.47
CA LYS A 121 22.52 7.11 28.95
C LYS A 121 23.02 8.33 29.71
N PHE A 122 22.62 9.53 29.30
CA PHE A 122 23.18 10.77 29.78
C PHE A 122 22.21 11.62 30.63
N THR A 123 20.95 11.18 30.78
CA THR A 123 19.94 11.85 31.57
C THR A 123 19.17 10.86 32.44
N SER A 124 18.24 11.35 33.26
CA SER A 124 17.28 10.52 34.01
C SER A 124 16.11 10.01 33.17
N PHE A 125 16.10 10.29 31.88
CA PHE A 125 15.08 9.81 30.98
C PHE A 125 15.12 8.28 30.86
N GLN A 126 13.95 7.63 30.88
CA GLN A 126 13.79 6.21 30.60
C GLN A 126 12.65 6.04 29.61
N TRP A 127 12.88 5.27 28.56
CA TRP A 127 11.84 4.95 27.60
C TRP A 127 10.77 4.08 28.26
N ASN A 128 9.57 4.57 28.31
CA ASN A 128 8.45 3.81 28.86
C ASN A 128 7.80 2.96 27.76
N GLU A 129 8.01 1.64 27.81
CA GLU A 129 7.50 0.71 26.82
C GLU A 129 5.97 0.73 26.72
N ILE A 130 5.24 0.95 27.82
CA ILE A 130 3.78 1.06 27.82
C ILE A 130 3.34 2.31 27.05
N ALA A 131 3.99 3.45 27.31
CA ALA A 131 3.71 4.68 26.58
C ALA A 131 4.16 4.60 25.12
N GLY A 132 5.31 3.93 24.88
CA GLY A 132 5.92 3.74 23.57
C GLY A 132 5.38 2.55 22.77
N GLN A 133 4.31 1.86 23.19
CA GLN A 133 3.69 0.81 22.40
C GLN A 133 3.20 1.34 21.05
N GLY A 134 3.44 0.57 19.98
CA GLY A 134 2.99 0.96 18.65
C GLY A 134 3.95 0.53 17.55
N PRO A 135 3.78 1.00 16.34
CA PRO A 135 4.54 0.56 15.18
C PRO A 135 5.92 1.27 15.06
N PHE A 136 6.70 1.27 16.15
CA PHE A 136 8.10 1.70 16.19
C PHE A 136 8.79 1.09 17.40
N PHE A 137 9.96 0.48 17.19
CA PHE A 137 10.77 -0.15 18.22
C PHE A 137 12.17 0.50 18.25
N PRO A 138 12.54 1.22 19.33
CA PRO A 138 13.85 1.88 19.42
C PRO A 138 15.01 0.91 19.68
N TYR A 139 14.73 -0.28 20.19
CA TYR A 139 15.75 -1.29 20.50
C TYR A 139 15.77 -2.34 19.43
N PHE A 140 16.86 -2.42 18.70
CA PHE A 140 17.07 -3.40 17.62
C PHE A 140 18.56 -3.78 17.52
N SER A 141 18.82 -4.96 16.96
CA SER A 141 20.17 -5.45 16.77
C SER A 141 20.82 -4.89 15.48
N PHE A 142 22.13 -5.03 15.37
CA PHE A 142 22.83 -4.71 14.13
C PHE A 142 22.37 -5.59 12.96
N SER A 143 22.00 -6.84 13.23
CA SER A 143 21.43 -7.74 12.21
C SER A 143 20.09 -7.23 11.70
N ASP A 144 19.18 -6.73 12.57
CA ASP A 144 17.94 -6.12 12.16
C ASP A 144 18.17 -4.97 11.17
N PHE A 145 19.12 -4.10 11.51
CA PHE A 145 19.48 -2.99 10.63
C PHE A 145 20.00 -3.47 9.26
N CYS A 146 20.87 -4.49 9.25
CA CYS A 146 21.40 -5.06 7.99
C CYS A 146 20.27 -5.66 7.13
N TYR A 147 19.34 -6.42 7.72
CA TYR A 147 18.20 -6.98 6.99
C TYR A 147 17.28 -5.88 6.41
N HIS A 148 17.08 -4.76 7.15
CA HIS A 148 16.35 -3.61 6.62
C HIS A 148 17.10 -2.90 5.49
N LEU A 149 18.43 -2.75 5.58
CA LEU A 149 19.24 -2.18 4.49
C LEU A 149 19.13 -2.99 3.20
N LEU A 150 19.06 -4.31 3.32
CA LEU A 150 18.90 -5.21 2.18
C LEU A 150 17.45 -5.34 1.69
N VAL A 151 16.48 -4.75 2.41
CA VAL A 151 15.04 -4.83 2.12
C VAL A 151 14.53 -6.29 2.10
N ILE A 152 15.06 -7.12 3.02
CA ILE A 152 14.72 -8.55 3.16
C ILE A 152 14.30 -8.92 4.59
N HIS A 153 14.13 -7.93 5.48
CA HIS A 153 13.75 -8.14 6.88
C HIS A 153 12.40 -8.86 7.05
N ASN A 154 11.53 -8.82 6.05
CA ASN A 154 10.26 -9.52 6.03
C ASN A 154 10.38 -11.05 5.83
N LEU A 155 11.54 -11.55 5.40
CA LEU A 155 11.75 -12.99 5.15
C LEU A 155 12.00 -13.80 6.44
N SER A 156 12.21 -13.14 7.58
CA SER A 156 12.39 -13.77 8.88
C SER A 156 11.35 -13.30 9.88
N SER A 157 10.75 -14.21 10.63
CA SER A 157 9.83 -13.95 11.73
C SER A 157 10.45 -13.13 12.87
N GLU A 158 11.77 -13.14 13.00
CA GLU A 158 12.50 -12.40 14.04
C GLU A 158 12.66 -10.92 13.69
N THR A 159 12.82 -10.61 12.39
CA THR A 159 13.19 -9.25 11.93
C THR A 159 12.06 -8.46 11.29
N TYR A 160 10.95 -9.12 10.86
CA TYR A 160 9.91 -8.46 10.04
C TYR A 160 9.17 -7.33 10.75
N MET A 161 9.07 -7.38 12.08
CA MET A 161 8.44 -6.34 12.90
C MET A 161 9.45 -5.43 13.63
N SER A 162 10.76 -5.60 13.41
CA SER A 162 11.77 -4.77 14.07
C SER A 162 11.83 -3.35 13.48
N ILE A 163 12.39 -2.41 14.22
CA ILE A 163 12.60 -0.99 13.88
C ILE A 163 11.29 -0.25 13.60
N ASN A 164 10.68 -0.49 12.45
CA ASN A 164 9.45 0.16 11.99
C ASN A 164 8.56 -0.91 11.31
N PRO A 165 7.68 -1.57 12.07
CA PRO A 165 6.84 -2.66 11.59
C PRO A 165 6.21 -2.45 10.22
N PRO A 166 5.55 -1.31 9.90
CA PRO A 166 4.97 -1.11 8.58
C PRO A 166 5.90 -1.36 7.39
N LEU A 167 7.23 -1.32 7.57
CA LEU A 167 8.19 -1.50 6.47
C LEU A 167 8.18 -2.93 5.88
N TRP A 168 7.67 -3.94 6.60
CA TRP A 168 7.61 -5.31 6.08
C TRP A 168 6.86 -5.42 4.75
N THR A 169 5.77 -4.66 4.61
CA THR A 169 4.97 -4.68 3.37
C THR A 169 5.70 -4.02 2.21
N VAL A 170 6.52 -3.00 2.49
CA VAL A 170 7.36 -2.35 1.47
C VAL A 170 8.41 -3.33 0.95
N ALA A 171 9.00 -4.15 1.84
CA ALA A 171 9.91 -5.20 1.44
C ALA A 171 9.20 -6.26 0.57
N THR A 172 7.99 -6.69 0.94
CA THR A 172 7.18 -7.61 0.12
C THR A 172 6.86 -6.98 -1.25
N GLU A 173 6.42 -5.72 -1.29
CA GLU A 173 6.14 -5.03 -2.55
C GLU A 173 7.40 -4.91 -3.43
N TRP A 174 8.56 -4.64 -2.83
CA TRP A 174 9.83 -4.59 -3.52
C TRP A 174 10.17 -5.94 -4.18
N GLN A 175 9.97 -7.05 -3.49
CA GLN A 175 10.16 -8.40 -4.02
C GLN A 175 9.19 -8.68 -5.18
N LEU A 176 7.89 -8.32 -5.05
CA LEU A 176 6.89 -8.47 -6.10
C LEU A 176 7.28 -7.73 -7.39
N TYR A 177 8.00 -6.61 -7.28
CA TYR A 177 8.48 -5.87 -8.45
C TYR A 177 9.52 -6.62 -9.27
N PHE A 178 10.24 -7.60 -8.70
CA PHE A 178 11.08 -8.52 -9.46
C PHE A 178 10.29 -9.70 -10.03
N PHE A 179 9.34 -10.24 -9.26
CA PHE A 179 8.48 -11.31 -9.77
C PHE A 179 7.66 -10.88 -11.00
N PHE A 180 7.24 -9.64 -11.04
CA PHE A 180 6.40 -9.14 -12.15
C PHE A 180 7.05 -9.30 -13.53
N PRO A 181 8.23 -8.71 -13.85
CA PRO A 181 8.83 -8.82 -15.17
C PRO A 181 9.51 -10.16 -15.44
N LEU A 182 9.97 -10.87 -14.40
CA LEU A 182 10.76 -12.09 -14.55
C LEU A 182 9.89 -13.34 -14.71
N PHE A 183 8.74 -13.39 -14.04
CA PHE A 183 7.88 -14.58 -14.01
C PHE A 183 6.46 -14.28 -14.46
N LEU A 184 5.77 -13.31 -13.86
CA LEU A 184 4.35 -13.11 -14.10
C LEU A 184 4.06 -12.57 -15.50
N LEU A 185 4.83 -11.64 -15.99
CA LEU A 185 4.65 -11.07 -17.32
C LEU A 185 4.93 -12.08 -18.44
N PRO A 186 6.01 -12.91 -18.42
CA PRO A 186 6.20 -14.02 -19.34
C PRO A 186 5.07 -15.04 -19.33
N ILE A 187 4.57 -15.44 -18.15
CA ILE A 187 3.43 -16.38 -18.03
C ILE A 187 2.18 -15.77 -18.65
N TRP A 188 1.84 -14.52 -18.31
CA TRP A 188 0.67 -13.82 -18.90
C TRP A 188 0.75 -13.75 -20.43
N ARG A 189 1.93 -13.44 -20.97
CA ARG A 189 2.11 -13.31 -22.43
C ARG A 189 1.99 -14.62 -23.18
N ARG A 190 2.50 -15.71 -22.60
CA ARG A 190 2.50 -17.02 -23.25
C ARG A 190 1.20 -17.79 -23.04
N PHE A 191 0.63 -17.71 -21.84
CA PHE A 191 -0.49 -18.57 -21.41
C PHE A 191 -1.76 -17.78 -21.07
N GLY A 192 -1.69 -16.46 -21.03
CA GLY A 192 -2.84 -15.59 -20.81
C GLY A 192 -3.15 -15.30 -19.33
N LEU A 193 -4.30 -14.63 -19.15
CA LEU A 193 -4.69 -14.04 -17.87
C LEU A 193 -4.96 -15.10 -16.79
N THR A 194 -5.74 -16.13 -17.11
CA THR A 194 -6.11 -17.17 -16.13
C THR A 194 -4.88 -17.90 -15.59
N SER A 195 -3.92 -18.21 -16.48
CA SER A 195 -2.71 -18.92 -16.10
C SER A 195 -1.81 -18.11 -15.18
N VAL A 196 -1.69 -16.78 -15.37
CA VAL A 196 -0.87 -15.95 -14.49
C VAL A 196 -1.50 -15.81 -13.09
N VAL A 197 -2.83 -15.74 -13.00
CA VAL A 197 -3.52 -15.70 -11.70
C VAL A 197 -3.32 -17.01 -10.94
N ILE A 198 -3.56 -18.16 -11.61
CA ILE A 198 -3.34 -19.48 -11.01
C ILE A 198 -1.88 -19.63 -10.56
N ALA A 199 -0.91 -19.30 -11.43
CA ALA A 199 0.50 -19.38 -11.10
C ALA A 199 0.88 -18.49 -9.90
N GLY A 200 0.35 -17.27 -9.83
CA GLY A 200 0.59 -16.36 -8.72
C GLY A 200 0.12 -16.92 -7.37
N PHE A 201 -1.08 -17.51 -7.34
CA PHE A 201 -1.58 -18.17 -6.14
C PHE A 201 -0.81 -19.45 -5.82
N LEU A 202 -0.54 -20.32 -6.78
CA LEU A 202 0.20 -21.56 -6.54
C LEU A 202 1.60 -21.29 -6.00
N ILE A 203 2.35 -20.38 -6.63
CA ILE A 203 3.70 -20.00 -6.18
C ILE A 203 3.64 -19.31 -4.82
N GLY A 204 2.66 -18.43 -4.59
CA GLY A 204 2.52 -17.69 -3.34
C GLY A 204 2.10 -18.57 -2.16
N ILE A 205 1.27 -19.58 -2.37
CA ILE A 205 0.76 -20.46 -1.32
C ILE A 205 1.70 -21.67 -1.07
N ALA A 206 2.49 -22.07 -2.06
CA ALA A 206 3.39 -23.22 -1.96
C ALA A 206 4.33 -23.18 -0.73
N PRO A 207 4.94 -22.04 -0.36
CA PRO A 207 5.78 -21.99 0.85
C PRO A 207 5.05 -22.35 2.14
N LEU A 208 3.77 -22.02 2.27
CA LEU A 208 2.98 -22.34 3.46
C LEU A 208 2.79 -23.84 3.64
N TYR A 209 2.45 -24.56 2.59
CA TYR A 209 2.02 -25.95 2.68
C TYR A 209 3.11 -26.95 2.30
N LEU A 210 4.05 -26.56 1.43
CA LEU A 210 5.12 -27.46 0.96
C LEU A 210 6.46 -27.23 1.68
N LEU A 211 6.65 -26.06 2.31
CA LEU A 211 7.90 -25.66 2.95
C LEU A 211 7.69 -25.26 4.42
N ASN A 212 6.70 -25.84 5.09
CA ASN A 212 6.41 -25.66 6.52
C ASN A 212 6.29 -24.18 6.96
N GLY A 213 5.62 -23.33 6.16
CA GLY A 213 5.45 -21.92 6.48
C GLY A 213 6.67 -21.05 6.17
N LEU A 214 7.60 -21.53 5.36
CA LEU A 214 8.76 -20.72 4.96
C LEU A 214 8.31 -19.39 4.35
N PHE A 215 8.89 -18.29 4.83
CA PHE A 215 8.55 -16.91 4.44
C PHE A 215 7.12 -16.46 4.78
N GLU A 216 6.42 -17.10 5.71
CA GLU A 216 5.06 -16.70 6.11
C GLU A 216 5.01 -15.24 6.54
N SER A 217 6.04 -14.73 7.25
CA SER A 217 6.21 -13.34 7.67
C SER A 217 6.26 -12.34 6.49
N ALA A 218 6.60 -12.79 5.29
CA ALA A 218 6.58 -11.99 4.07
C ALA A 218 5.22 -12.04 3.35
N SER A 219 4.23 -12.79 3.85
CA SER A 219 2.92 -13.00 3.21
C SER A 219 3.03 -13.39 1.74
N PRO A 220 3.66 -14.55 1.43
CA PRO A 220 4.00 -14.91 0.03
C PRO A 220 2.77 -15.04 -0.87
N TRP A 221 1.56 -15.30 -0.32
CA TRP A 221 0.29 -15.29 -1.07
C TRP A 221 -0.05 -13.92 -1.67
N PHE A 222 0.63 -12.84 -1.26
CA PHE A 222 0.49 -11.52 -1.89
C PHE A 222 0.90 -11.53 -3.36
N LEU A 223 1.68 -12.51 -3.80
CA LEU A 223 1.92 -12.74 -5.22
C LEU A 223 0.61 -13.02 -5.97
N GLY A 224 -0.29 -13.84 -5.39
CA GLY A 224 -1.63 -14.07 -5.93
C GLY A 224 -2.47 -12.79 -5.98
N LEU A 225 -2.48 -12.01 -4.89
CA LEU A 225 -3.21 -10.73 -4.84
C LEU A 225 -2.69 -9.72 -5.88
N PHE A 226 -1.39 -9.68 -6.07
CA PHE A 226 -0.77 -8.85 -7.11
C PHE A 226 -1.25 -9.27 -8.52
N THR A 227 -1.38 -10.58 -8.79
CA THR A 227 -1.91 -11.06 -10.08
C THR A 227 -3.39 -10.76 -10.25
N LEU A 228 -4.19 -10.68 -9.19
CA LEU A 228 -5.57 -10.15 -9.26
C LEU A 228 -5.59 -8.69 -9.74
N GLY A 229 -4.65 -7.88 -9.28
CA GLY A 229 -4.44 -6.52 -9.78
C GLY A 229 -4.07 -6.49 -11.26
N MET A 230 -3.18 -7.39 -11.69
CA MET A 230 -2.85 -7.55 -13.12
C MET A 230 -4.10 -7.92 -13.94
N ALA A 231 -4.91 -8.85 -13.43
CA ALA A 231 -6.16 -9.26 -14.07
C ALA A 231 -7.15 -8.09 -14.18
N ALA A 232 -7.30 -7.32 -13.13
CA ALA A 232 -8.19 -6.15 -13.13
C ALA A 232 -7.76 -5.10 -14.17
N ALA A 233 -6.45 -4.88 -14.36
CA ALA A 233 -5.94 -3.97 -15.37
C ALA A 233 -6.13 -4.52 -16.80
N ASP A 234 -5.87 -5.80 -17.03
CA ASP A 234 -6.04 -6.41 -18.36
C ASP A 234 -7.52 -6.39 -18.76
N ILE A 235 -8.44 -6.83 -17.90
CA ILE A 235 -9.89 -6.77 -18.16
C ILE A 235 -10.36 -5.32 -18.31
N GLY A 236 -9.91 -4.44 -17.41
CA GLY A 236 -10.35 -3.05 -17.34
C GLY A 236 -9.91 -2.20 -18.52
N LEU A 237 -8.72 -2.42 -19.07
CA LEU A 237 -8.07 -1.50 -20.02
C LEU A 237 -7.79 -2.10 -21.39
N SER A 238 -7.90 -3.43 -21.56
CA SER A 238 -7.61 -4.08 -22.83
C SER A 238 -8.65 -3.76 -23.90
N GLU A 239 -8.19 -3.68 -25.12
CA GLU A 239 -9.02 -3.52 -26.33
C GLU A 239 -9.38 -4.86 -26.98
N LYS A 240 -8.94 -5.99 -26.39
CA LYS A 240 -9.27 -7.33 -26.89
C LYS A 240 -10.78 -7.60 -26.78
N PRO A 241 -11.49 -8.01 -27.87
CA PRO A 241 -12.94 -8.17 -27.87
C PRO A 241 -13.46 -9.08 -26.73
N LYS A 242 -12.76 -10.18 -26.45
CA LYS A 242 -13.09 -11.10 -25.36
C LYS A 242 -13.08 -10.42 -23.99
N LEU A 243 -12.07 -9.58 -23.69
CA LEU A 243 -11.95 -8.89 -22.40
C LEU A 243 -12.94 -7.72 -22.31
N ILE A 244 -13.24 -7.04 -23.42
CA ILE A 244 -14.31 -6.05 -23.48
C ILE A 244 -15.67 -6.68 -23.17
N ALA A 245 -15.95 -7.86 -23.73
CA ALA A 245 -17.17 -8.59 -23.43
C ALA A 245 -17.27 -8.94 -21.94
N ILE A 246 -16.22 -9.48 -21.33
CA ILE A 246 -16.16 -9.79 -19.89
C ILE A 246 -16.37 -8.50 -19.07
N ARG A 247 -15.66 -7.41 -19.38
CA ARG A 247 -15.79 -6.13 -18.69
C ARG A 247 -17.24 -5.61 -18.70
N ASN A 248 -17.97 -5.82 -19.78
CA ASN A 248 -19.31 -5.29 -19.97
C ASN A 248 -20.42 -6.21 -19.45
N SER A 249 -20.24 -7.53 -19.48
CA SER A 249 -21.27 -8.50 -19.12
C SER A 249 -21.37 -8.77 -17.59
N LEU A 250 -20.27 -8.71 -16.86
CA LEU A 250 -20.27 -9.06 -15.44
C LEU A 250 -20.73 -7.88 -14.54
N PRO A 251 -21.49 -8.21 -13.48
CA PRO A 251 -21.99 -7.21 -12.52
C PRO A 251 -20.92 -6.89 -11.47
N TRP A 252 -19.85 -6.19 -11.86
CA TRP A 252 -18.66 -5.95 -11.04
C TRP A 252 -18.96 -5.31 -9.68
N GLY A 253 -19.95 -4.41 -9.59
CA GLY A 253 -20.38 -3.84 -8.32
C GLY A 253 -20.95 -4.88 -7.35
N VAL A 254 -21.78 -5.81 -7.86
CA VAL A 254 -22.34 -6.91 -7.05
C VAL A 254 -21.21 -7.86 -6.62
N LEU A 255 -20.31 -8.22 -7.54
CA LEU A 255 -19.17 -9.08 -7.23
C LEU A 255 -18.26 -8.44 -6.16
N THR A 256 -18.05 -7.12 -6.21
CA THR A 256 -17.32 -6.40 -5.15
C THR A 256 -17.96 -6.63 -3.79
N ILE A 257 -19.29 -6.43 -3.68
CA ILE A 257 -20.01 -6.58 -2.41
C ILE A 257 -19.99 -8.05 -1.96
N THR A 258 -20.22 -8.99 -2.86
CA THR A 258 -20.21 -10.44 -2.57
C THR A 258 -18.85 -10.88 -2.03
N PHE A 259 -17.76 -10.53 -2.70
CA PHE A 259 -16.42 -10.90 -2.24
C PHE A 259 -16.02 -10.19 -0.95
N THR A 260 -16.47 -8.95 -0.74
CA THR A 260 -16.30 -8.27 0.55
C THR A 260 -17.04 -9.01 1.68
N GLY A 261 -18.26 -9.46 1.45
CA GLY A 261 -19.03 -10.26 2.42
C GLY A 261 -18.34 -11.59 2.72
N LEU A 262 -17.85 -12.30 1.69
CA LEU A 262 -17.10 -13.54 1.86
C LEU A 262 -15.77 -13.32 2.61
N ALA A 263 -15.10 -12.21 2.38
CA ALA A 263 -13.87 -11.85 3.10
C ALA A 263 -14.15 -11.70 4.61
N PHE A 264 -15.16 -10.94 4.99
CA PHE A 264 -15.54 -10.80 6.41
C PHE A 264 -16.01 -12.13 7.02
N LEU A 265 -16.74 -12.94 6.26
CA LEU A 265 -17.18 -14.26 6.71
C LEU A 265 -15.99 -15.19 7.00
N THR A 266 -15.02 -15.23 6.08
CA THR A 266 -13.83 -16.10 6.19
C THR A 266 -12.80 -15.58 7.20
N GLU A 267 -12.84 -14.32 7.59
CA GLU A 267 -12.03 -13.76 8.66
C GLU A 267 -12.56 -14.13 10.06
N TRP A 268 -13.77 -14.68 10.13
CA TRP A 268 -14.34 -15.09 11.42
C TRP A 268 -13.51 -16.17 12.06
N ARG A 269 -12.88 -15.83 13.19
CA ARG A 269 -11.89 -16.68 13.88
C ARG A 269 -12.38 -18.10 14.22
N GLN A 270 -13.68 -18.27 14.44
CA GLN A 270 -14.28 -19.59 14.74
C GLN A 270 -14.18 -20.57 13.56
N LEU A 271 -13.99 -20.09 12.33
CA LEU A 271 -13.81 -20.95 11.17
C LEU A 271 -12.40 -21.56 11.08
N GLY A 272 -11.44 -21.09 11.86
CA GLY A 272 -10.07 -21.60 11.85
C GLY A 272 -9.34 -21.50 10.51
N LEU A 273 -9.84 -20.64 9.61
CA LEU A 273 -9.25 -20.48 8.28
C LEU A 273 -7.99 -19.62 8.36
N HIS A 274 -7.01 -19.97 7.54
CA HIS A 274 -5.80 -19.16 7.42
C HIS A 274 -6.11 -17.79 6.80
N ILE A 275 -5.41 -16.74 7.25
CA ILE A 275 -5.64 -15.33 6.85
C ILE A 275 -5.57 -15.12 5.33
N TRP A 276 -4.74 -15.89 4.59
CA TRP A 276 -4.63 -15.74 3.15
C TRP A 276 -5.96 -15.93 2.41
N ILE A 277 -6.90 -16.69 3.01
CA ILE A 277 -8.23 -16.94 2.40
C ILE A 277 -9.08 -15.67 2.44
N SER A 278 -9.19 -15.02 3.60
CA SER A 278 -9.94 -13.76 3.72
C SER A 278 -9.29 -12.64 2.91
N GLU A 279 -7.95 -12.54 2.94
CA GLU A 279 -7.21 -11.57 2.15
C GLU A 279 -7.36 -11.80 0.64
N SER A 280 -7.50 -13.06 0.19
CA SER A 280 -7.79 -13.37 -1.20
C SER A 280 -9.18 -12.88 -1.63
N PHE A 281 -10.19 -13.01 -0.77
CA PHE A 281 -11.52 -12.46 -1.05
C PHE A 281 -11.52 -10.93 -1.02
N PHE A 282 -10.79 -10.27 -0.10
CA PHE A 282 -10.58 -8.82 -0.16
C PHE A 282 -9.85 -8.41 -1.45
N GLY A 283 -8.86 -9.19 -1.89
CA GLY A 283 -8.16 -8.97 -3.15
C GLY A 283 -9.08 -9.08 -4.38
N LEU A 284 -9.97 -10.08 -4.40
CA LEU A 284 -11.00 -10.23 -5.44
C LEU A 284 -11.97 -9.05 -5.42
N ALA A 285 -12.42 -8.63 -4.24
CA ALA A 285 -13.27 -7.45 -4.08
C ALA A 285 -12.60 -6.18 -4.63
N ALA A 286 -11.32 -5.94 -4.29
CA ALA A 286 -10.55 -4.82 -4.79
C ALA A 286 -10.37 -4.88 -6.32
N ALA A 287 -10.06 -6.05 -6.88
CA ALA A 287 -9.94 -6.25 -8.32
C ALA A 287 -11.25 -5.94 -9.06
N CYS A 288 -12.39 -6.44 -8.55
CA CYS A 288 -13.72 -6.14 -9.09
C CYS A 288 -14.05 -4.65 -9.01
N LEU A 289 -13.75 -4.01 -7.88
CA LEU A 289 -13.93 -2.56 -7.71
C LEU A 289 -13.11 -1.76 -8.72
N PHE A 290 -11.86 -2.16 -8.99
CA PHE A 290 -11.01 -1.47 -9.96
C PHE A 290 -11.56 -1.59 -11.37
N ILE A 291 -12.03 -2.78 -11.77
CA ILE A 291 -12.68 -2.98 -13.07
C ILE A 291 -13.95 -2.11 -13.17
N TYR A 292 -14.76 -2.11 -12.11
CA TYR A 292 -15.98 -1.32 -12.03
C TYR A 292 -15.71 0.18 -12.21
N CYS A 293 -14.79 0.74 -11.42
CA CYS A 293 -14.42 2.15 -11.52
C CYS A 293 -13.75 2.49 -12.88
N THR A 294 -12.93 1.60 -13.41
CA THR A 294 -12.32 1.77 -14.75
C THR A 294 -13.38 1.84 -15.85
N LYS A 295 -14.41 1.00 -15.78
CA LYS A 295 -15.54 1.02 -16.74
C LYS A 295 -16.22 2.38 -16.79
N PHE A 296 -16.45 3.02 -15.62
CA PHE A 296 -17.00 4.39 -15.56
C PHE A 296 -16.02 5.43 -16.12
N ALA A 297 -14.74 5.31 -15.81
CA ALA A 297 -13.72 6.23 -16.29
C ALA A 297 -13.55 6.17 -17.82
N ILE A 298 -13.62 4.98 -18.42
CA ILE A 298 -13.57 4.80 -19.89
C ILE A 298 -14.82 5.41 -20.56
N ALA A 299 -16.00 5.26 -19.94
CA ALA A 299 -17.25 5.80 -20.44
C ALA A 299 -17.43 7.30 -20.19
N ASP A 300 -16.44 7.96 -19.59
CA ASP A 300 -16.51 9.37 -19.13
C ASP A 300 -17.76 9.66 -18.25
N LYS A 301 -18.15 8.66 -17.45
CA LYS A 301 -19.29 8.73 -16.54
C LYS A 301 -18.84 8.96 -15.10
N LYS A 302 -19.64 9.71 -14.34
CA LYS A 302 -19.41 9.87 -12.90
C LYS A 302 -19.60 8.55 -12.16
N LEU A 303 -18.74 8.27 -11.18
CA LEU A 303 -18.90 7.13 -10.27
C LEU A 303 -20.21 7.25 -9.48
N PRO A 304 -20.80 6.12 -9.04
CA PRO A 304 -21.89 6.11 -8.05
C PRO A 304 -21.56 6.95 -6.83
N SER A 305 -22.57 7.56 -6.21
CA SER A 305 -22.40 8.58 -5.15
C SER A 305 -21.44 8.18 -4.05
N ILE A 306 -21.53 6.95 -3.54
CA ILE A 306 -20.67 6.42 -2.48
C ILE A 306 -19.20 6.31 -2.91
N LEU A 307 -18.93 6.03 -4.20
CA LEU A 307 -17.57 5.86 -4.72
C LEU A 307 -16.94 7.18 -5.17
N ARG A 308 -17.69 8.28 -5.20
CA ARG A 308 -17.15 9.61 -5.55
C ARG A 308 -16.12 10.10 -4.56
N ILE A 309 -16.10 9.56 -3.34
CA ILE A 309 -15.07 9.84 -2.35
C ILE A 309 -13.67 9.55 -2.89
N PHE A 310 -13.51 8.53 -3.75
CA PHE A 310 -12.23 8.21 -4.42
C PHE A 310 -11.79 9.28 -5.43
N GLN A 311 -12.71 10.13 -5.88
CA GLN A 311 -12.42 11.24 -6.80
C GLN A 311 -12.41 12.59 -6.08
N HIS A 312 -12.59 12.59 -4.76
CA HIS A 312 -12.63 13.84 -4.00
C HIS A 312 -11.20 14.43 -3.91
N PRO A 313 -11.04 15.75 -4.12
CA PRO A 313 -9.72 16.40 -4.17
C PRO A 313 -8.84 16.12 -2.95
N TRP A 314 -9.38 16.08 -1.73
CA TRP A 314 -8.59 15.78 -0.54
C TRP A 314 -8.10 14.33 -0.51
N ALA A 315 -8.89 13.35 -0.96
CA ALA A 315 -8.48 11.95 -1.02
C ALA A 315 -7.35 11.76 -2.04
N ILE A 316 -7.47 12.39 -3.21
CA ILE A 316 -6.42 12.42 -4.24
C ILE A 316 -5.16 13.11 -3.71
N ALA A 317 -5.30 14.23 -2.99
CA ALA A 317 -4.17 14.96 -2.40
C ALA A 317 -3.39 14.08 -1.41
N ILE A 318 -4.08 13.36 -0.50
CA ILE A 318 -3.44 12.40 0.40
C ILE A 318 -2.78 11.27 -0.40
N GLY A 319 -3.42 10.80 -1.48
CA GLY A 319 -2.87 9.78 -2.37
C GLY A 319 -1.52 10.14 -2.99
N VAL A 320 -1.26 11.44 -3.21
CA VAL A 320 0.01 11.92 -3.77
C VAL A 320 1.18 11.64 -2.84
N PHE A 321 1.01 11.76 -1.53
CA PHE A 321 2.06 11.52 -0.52
C PHE A 321 1.78 10.31 0.39
N SER A 322 0.87 9.44 -0.02
CA SER A 322 0.46 8.24 0.73
C SER A 322 1.61 7.30 1.06
N TYR A 323 2.64 7.23 0.20
CA TYR A 323 3.82 6.42 0.46
C TYR A 323 4.65 7.01 1.61
N SER A 324 4.90 8.31 1.61
CA SER A 324 5.53 9.01 2.74
C SER A 324 4.73 8.85 4.03
N LEU A 325 3.39 8.95 3.96
CA LEU A 325 2.51 8.73 5.10
C LEU A 325 2.66 7.31 5.66
N TYR A 326 2.70 6.32 4.76
CA TYR A 326 2.91 4.93 5.15
C TYR A 326 4.26 4.68 5.81
N LEU A 327 5.33 5.32 5.35
CA LEU A 327 6.68 5.15 5.88
C LEU A 327 6.89 5.80 7.26
N THR A 328 6.22 6.93 7.52
CA THR A 328 6.55 7.79 8.68
C THR A 328 5.55 7.71 9.82
N HIS A 329 4.33 7.19 9.60
CA HIS A 329 3.28 7.22 10.63
C HIS A 329 3.67 6.45 11.90
N GLY A 330 4.38 5.32 11.78
CA GLY A 330 4.76 4.49 12.91
C GLY A 330 5.50 5.27 14.00
N PRO A 331 6.72 5.76 13.74
CA PRO A 331 7.46 6.52 14.73
C PRO A 331 6.75 7.80 15.17
N VAL A 332 6.01 8.47 14.27
CA VAL A 332 5.25 9.69 14.63
C VAL A 332 4.15 9.39 15.63
N LEU A 333 3.36 8.35 15.41
CA LEU A 333 2.27 7.95 16.32
C LEU A 333 2.80 7.57 17.70
N VAL A 334 3.92 6.85 17.75
CA VAL A 334 4.54 6.46 19.02
C VAL A 334 5.01 7.68 19.80
N LEU A 335 5.64 8.67 19.14
CA LEU A 335 6.06 9.91 19.78
C LEU A 335 4.88 10.73 20.29
N VAL A 336 3.82 10.89 19.51
CA VAL A 336 2.59 11.58 19.91
C VAL A 336 1.97 10.89 21.12
N ARG A 337 1.87 9.55 21.08
CA ARG A 337 1.34 8.76 22.19
C ARG A 337 2.18 8.91 23.45
N TYR A 338 3.52 8.84 23.33
CA TYR A 338 4.44 9.02 24.43
C TYR A 338 4.24 10.39 25.10
N PHE A 339 4.14 11.45 24.30
CA PHE A 339 3.83 12.80 24.79
C PHE A 339 2.49 12.87 25.53
N LEU A 340 1.42 12.32 24.92
CA LEU A 340 0.09 12.33 25.52
C LEU A 340 0.01 11.52 26.81
N PHE A 341 0.76 10.43 26.89
CA PHE A 341 0.83 9.58 28.09
C PHE A 341 1.42 10.35 29.27
N SER A 342 2.42 11.21 29.06
CA SER A 342 3.02 12.05 30.11
C SER A 342 2.03 13.07 30.70
N LEU A 343 0.96 13.43 29.98
CA LEU A 343 -0.06 14.37 30.42
C LEU A 343 -1.10 13.77 31.37
N GLN A 344 -1.07 12.46 31.60
CA GLN A 344 -1.98 11.73 32.50
C GLN A 344 -3.47 12.04 32.25
N LEU A 345 -3.86 12.15 30.98
CA LEU A 345 -5.23 12.47 30.56
C LEU A 345 -6.23 11.36 30.95
N SER A 346 -7.49 11.74 31.12
CA SER A 346 -8.54 10.72 31.26
C SER A 346 -8.61 9.82 30.03
N PRO A 347 -9.04 8.55 30.15
CA PRO A 347 -9.05 7.58 29.05
C PRO A 347 -9.71 8.09 27.77
N VAL A 348 -10.86 8.75 27.90
CA VAL A 348 -11.61 9.28 26.75
C VAL A 348 -10.85 10.42 26.07
N ILE A 349 -10.33 11.37 26.85
CA ILE A 349 -9.56 12.50 26.31
C ILE A 349 -8.27 11.98 25.66
N PHE A 350 -7.59 11.05 26.30
CA PHE A 350 -6.39 10.42 25.71
C PHE A 350 -6.71 9.76 24.37
N ALA A 351 -7.76 8.96 24.26
CA ALA A 351 -8.12 8.30 23.03
C ALA A 351 -8.49 9.31 21.92
N VAL A 352 -9.37 10.26 22.20
CA VAL A 352 -9.80 11.27 21.21
C VAL A 352 -8.61 12.12 20.75
N THR A 353 -7.74 12.55 21.69
CA THR A 353 -6.57 13.34 21.37
C THR A 353 -5.53 12.52 20.58
N SER A 354 -5.36 11.24 20.91
CA SER A 354 -4.49 10.33 20.15
C SER A 354 -4.93 10.23 18.70
N TYR A 355 -6.23 10.05 18.42
CA TYR A 355 -6.74 10.00 17.04
C TYR A 355 -6.60 11.35 16.32
N THR A 356 -6.97 12.45 16.97
CA THR A 356 -6.95 13.77 16.31
C THR A 356 -5.52 14.29 16.10
N LEU A 357 -4.73 14.34 17.17
CA LEU A 357 -3.34 14.83 17.11
C LEU A 357 -2.44 13.85 16.34
N GLY A 358 -2.58 12.55 16.60
CA GLY A 358 -1.82 11.52 15.90
C GLY A 358 -2.02 11.57 14.40
N LEU A 359 -3.28 11.68 13.95
CA LEU A 359 -3.60 11.83 12.54
C LEU A 359 -3.06 13.13 11.95
N ALA A 360 -3.33 14.27 12.61
CA ALA A 360 -2.89 15.59 12.14
C ALA A 360 -1.35 15.66 12.01
N THR A 361 -0.63 15.21 13.05
CA THR A 361 0.83 15.20 13.05
C THR A 361 1.39 14.26 11.98
N SER A 362 0.80 13.06 11.82
CA SER A 362 1.20 12.11 10.78
C SER A 362 1.05 12.70 9.38
N LEU A 363 -0.06 13.39 9.09
CA LEU A 363 -0.29 14.03 7.80
C LEU A 363 0.72 15.16 7.53
N VAL A 364 0.99 16.01 8.52
CA VAL A 364 1.96 17.12 8.40
C VAL A 364 3.37 16.58 8.17
N ILE A 365 3.84 15.67 9.02
CA ILE A 365 5.19 15.10 8.90
C ILE A 365 5.33 14.33 7.58
N ALA A 366 4.34 13.54 7.19
CA ALA A 366 4.36 12.82 5.93
C ALA A 366 4.42 13.77 4.71
N TYR A 367 3.70 14.88 4.75
CA TYR A 367 3.74 15.86 3.67
C TYR A 367 5.11 16.55 3.57
N LEU A 368 5.71 16.94 4.71
CA LEU A 368 7.06 17.50 4.75
C LEU A 368 8.10 16.48 4.27
N PHE A 369 7.98 15.24 4.73
CA PHE A 369 8.84 14.14 4.29
C PHE A 369 8.72 13.88 2.78
N TYR A 370 7.48 13.90 2.24
CA TYR A 370 7.23 13.79 0.81
C TYR A 370 7.96 14.87 0.02
N LEU A 371 7.89 16.13 0.45
CA LEU A 371 8.53 17.25 -0.25
C LEU A 371 10.04 17.06 -0.39
N VAL A 372 10.69 16.51 0.63
CA VAL A 372 12.14 16.36 0.71
C VAL A 372 12.63 15.04 0.13
N PHE A 373 11.98 13.92 0.49
CA PHE A 373 12.52 12.58 0.26
C PHE A 373 11.77 11.76 -0.81
N GLU A 374 10.54 12.10 -1.19
CA GLU A 374 9.80 11.34 -2.20
C GLU A 374 9.65 12.13 -3.51
N ARG A 375 9.15 13.36 -3.43
CA ARG A 375 8.85 14.20 -4.60
C ARG A 375 10.03 14.38 -5.58
N PRO A 376 11.29 14.58 -5.14
CA PRO A 376 12.43 14.75 -6.03
C PRO A 376 12.70 13.54 -6.93
N PHE A 377 12.26 12.35 -6.51
CA PHE A 377 12.48 11.09 -7.22
C PHE A 377 11.30 10.68 -8.11
N MET A 378 10.20 11.43 -8.09
CA MET A 378 9.04 11.16 -8.94
C MET A 378 9.32 11.55 -10.40
N SER A 379 8.86 10.70 -11.34
CA SER A 379 9.12 10.88 -12.77
C SER A 379 8.59 12.21 -13.34
N GLY A 380 7.46 12.69 -12.84
CA GLY A 380 6.88 13.98 -13.24
C GLY A 380 7.73 15.18 -12.86
N PHE A 381 8.31 15.15 -11.65
CA PHE A 381 9.21 16.21 -11.17
C PHE A 381 10.52 16.23 -11.96
N LEU A 382 11.09 15.05 -12.22
CA LEU A 382 12.34 14.93 -13.00
C LEU A 382 12.18 15.40 -14.44
N LYS A 383 11.03 15.17 -15.07
CA LYS A 383 10.74 15.70 -16.41
C LYS A 383 10.66 17.22 -16.42
N LYS A 384 9.97 17.82 -15.45
CA LYS A 384 9.87 19.29 -15.31
C LYS A 384 11.23 19.94 -15.07
N ARG A 385 12.08 19.33 -14.23
CA ARG A 385 13.43 19.83 -13.96
C ARG A 385 14.30 19.79 -15.20
N LYS A 386 14.33 18.65 -15.92
CA LYS A 386 15.08 18.54 -17.19
C LYS A 386 14.63 19.53 -18.26
N LEU A 387 13.33 19.81 -18.34
CA LEU A 387 12.80 20.83 -19.25
C LEU A 387 13.28 22.24 -18.85
N LYS A 388 13.32 22.53 -17.55
CA LYS A 388 13.80 23.81 -17.04
C LYS A 388 15.31 24.01 -17.26
N ASP A 389 16.09 22.95 -17.02
CA ASP A 389 17.56 22.94 -17.25
C ASP A 389 17.92 22.97 -18.75
N ALA A 390 16.98 22.65 -19.65
CA ALA A 390 17.18 22.72 -21.11
C ALA A 390 16.74 24.06 -21.74
N ILE A 391 16.03 24.90 -20.99
CA ILE A 391 15.49 26.21 -21.45
C ILE A 391 16.30 27.39 -20.81
N GLY A 392 17.00 27.14 -19.73
CA GLY A 392 17.88 28.12 -19.05
C GLY A 392 19.33 27.83 -19.29
#